data_d5cc4e30c469b488672af6bbf2e916ae
#
_entry.id   d5cc4e30c469b488672af6bbf2e916ae
#
_cell.length_a   1.000
_cell.length_b   1.000
_cell.length_c   1.000
_cell.angle_alpha   90.00
_cell.angle_beta   90.00
_cell.angle_gamma   90.00
#
_symmetry.space_group_name_H-M   'P 1'
#
loop_
_entity.id
_entity.type
_entity.pdbx_description
1 polymer ?
#
loop_
_entity_poly.entity_id
_entity_poly.type
_entity_poly.pdbx_seq_one_letter_code
_entity_poly.pdbx_strand_id
1 'polypeptide(L)'
;MKIISYNVNGIRSAISKGFIDWLQQANPDVICLQEIKASPEQLPLLDFELAGYPYHYWFPATKKGYSGVAILTKVKPKNVVFGTGIEHMDFEGRNLRVDFDDFSVMSLYLPSGTNSERLSHKFMFMDDFQNYINELKKEIPNLVICGDYNICHEAIDIHDPIRNAKVSGFLPAERDWLDAFLKNGFIDSFRFLNKEPGNYTWWTIRVPTARANNKGWRIDYCLVSEPLKERIKRALILPEAKHSDHCPVLVEIE
;
A
#
# COMPACT_ATOMS: atom_id res chain seq x y z
N MET A 1 7.18 -0.29 16.42
CA MET A 1 7.63 -0.73 15.09
C MET A 1 7.28 0.33 14.05
N LYS A 2 8.25 0.71 13.23
CA LYS A 2 8.08 1.70 12.14
C LYS A 2 7.82 0.97 10.84
N ILE A 3 6.65 1.18 10.25
CA ILE A 3 6.19 0.52 9.02
C ILE A 3 6.02 1.59 7.93
N ILE A 4 6.58 1.34 6.75
CA ILE A 4 6.41 2.19 5.57
C ILE A 4 5.71 1.40 4.47
N SER A 5 4.80 2.02 3.73
CA SER A 5 4.24 1.51 2.49
C SER A 5 4.63 2.42 1.33
N TYR A 6 5.03 1.83 0.20
CA TYR A 6 5.45 2.58 -0.97
C TYR A 6 5.13 1.85 -2.28
N ASN A 7 4.21 2.41 -3.06
CA ASN A 7 4.06 2.01 -4.46
C ASN A 7 5.24 2.58 -5.25
N VAL A 8 6.16 1.72 -5.67
CA VAL A 8 7.42 2.11 -6.34
C VAL A 8 7.31 2.24 -7.85
N ASN A 9 6.15 1.88 -8.42
CA ASN A 9 5.90 1.91 -9.87
C ASN A 9 7.06 1.33 -10.71
N GLY A 10 7.57 0.18 -10.27
CA GLY A 10 8.72 -0.53 -10.82
C GLY A 10 9.98 -0.37 -9.96
N ILE A 11 10.29 -1.41 -9.17
CA ILE A 11 11.39 -1.40 -8.20
C ILE A 11 12.75 -1.14 -8.86
N ARG A 12 13.01 -1.67 -10.06
CA ARG A 12 14.27 -1.43 -10.79
C ARG A 12 14.47 0.05 -11.12
N SER A 13 13.41 0.73 -11.57
CA SER A 13 13.43 2.18 -11.80
C SER A 13 13.60 2.95 -10.51
N ALA A 14 12.97 2.52 -9.41
CA ALA A 14 13.14 3.17 -8.12
C ALA A 14 14.60 3.03 -7.60
N ILE A 15 15.21 1.85 -7.74
CA ILE A 15 16.62 1.60 -7.39
C ILE A 15 17.54 2.53 -8.17
N SER A 16 17.35 2.68 -9.48
CA SER A 16 18.18 3.59 -10.31
C SER A 16 18.05 5.07 -9.92
N LYS A 17 17.03 5.42 -9.13
CA LYS A 17 16.80 6.77 -8.58
C LYS A 17 17.22 6.90 -7.12
N GLY A 18 17.99 5.95 -6.57
CA GLY A 18 18.52 6.01 -5.20
C GLY A 18 17.58 5.46 -4.12
N PHE A 19 16.65 4.57 -4.47
CA PHE A 19 15.70 3.99 -3.51
C PHE A 19 16.40 3.27 -2.34
N ILE A 20 17.51 2.54 -2.57
CA ILE A 20 18.22 1.81 -1.52
C ILE A 20 18.84 2.78 -0.50
N ASP A 21 19.48 3.85 -0.96
CA ASP A 21 20.06 4.87 -0.09
C ASP A 21 18.97 5.56 0.75
N TRP A 22 17.83 5.87 0.10
CA TRP A 22 16.68 6.41 0.80
C TRP A 22 16.12 5.42 1.84
N LEU A 23 16.04 4.13 1.52
CA LEU A 23 15.56 3.09 2.42
C LEU A 23 16.44 3.00 3.69
N GLN A 24 17.76 3.06 3.52
CA GLN A 24 18.71 3.11 4.64
C GLN A 24 18.50 4.35 5.54
N GLN A 25 18.31 5.52 4.93
CA GLN A 25 18.07 6.78 5.66
C GLN A 25 16.71 6.80 6.37
N ALA A 26 15.66 6.38 5.66
CA ALA A 26 14.31 6.27 6.23
C ALA A 26 14.25 5.22 7.35
N ASN A 27 15.03 4.16 7.23
CA ASN A 27 15.30 3.16 8.26
C ASN A 27 14.03 2.56 8.92
N PRO A 28 12.99 2.12 8.17
CA PRO A 28 11.85 1.44 8.76
C PRO A 28 12.22 0.04 9.29
N ASP A 29 11.41 -0.50 10.20
CA ASP A 29 11.51 -1.90 10.62
C ASP A 29 10.94 -2.83 9.56
N VAL A 30 9.85 -2.38 8.91
CA VAL A 30 9.16 -3.09 7.83
C VAL A 30 8.85 -2.10 6.70
N ILE A 31 9.08 -2.51 5.45
CA ILE A 31 8.59 -1.78 4.28
C ILE A 31 7.76 -2.69 3.38
N CYS A 32 6.55 -2.23 3.04
CA CYS A 32 5.62 -2.83 2.11
C CYS A 32 5.76 -2.14 0.75
N LEU A 33 6.03 -2.89 -0.30
CA LEU A 33 6.17 -2.35 -1.65
C LEU A 33 5.04 -2.83 -2.54
N GLN A 34 4.54 -1.95 -3.41
CA GLN A 34 3.55 -2.26 -4.43
C GLN A 34 4.09 -1.89 -5.81
N GLU A 35 3.52 -2.50 -6.84
CA GLU A 35 3.96 -2.36 -8.23
C GLU A 35 5.47 -2.60 -8.42
N ILE A 36 5.97 -3.71 -7.86
CA ILE A 36 7.40 -4.05 -7.99
C ILE A 36 7.81 -4.31 -9.45
N LYS A 37 6.91 -4.87 -10.28
CA LYS A 37 7.08 -5.10 -11.72
C LYS A 37 8.37 -5.85 -12.08
N ALA A 38 8.84 -6.69 -11.17
CA ALA A 38 10.06 -7.48 -11.31
C ALA A 38 9.95 -8.79 -10.53
N SER A 39 10.67 -9.80 -10.96
CA SER A 39 10.90 -11.02 -10.19
C SER A 39 12.22 -10.93 -9.42
N PRO A 40 12.40 -11.72 -8.35
CA PRO A 40 13.61 -11.67 -7.51
C PRO A 40 14.94 -11.81 -8.29
N GLU A 41 14.95 -12.61 -9.34
CA GLU A 41 16.14 -12.86 -10.18
C GLU A 41 16.61 -11.61 -10.94
N GLN A 42 15.78 -10.57 -11.00
CA GLN A 42 16.06 -9.30 -11.68
C GLN A 42 16.56 -8.22 -10.72
N LEU A 43 16.72 -8.55 -9.42
CA LEU A 43 16.98 -7.58 -8.35
C LEU A 43 18.35 -7.80 -7.69
N PRO A 44 19.00 -6.74 -7.23
CA PRO A 44 20.23 -6.82 -6.45
C PRO A 44 19.87 -7.18 -4.99
N LEU A 45 19.48 -8.44 -4.73
CA LEU A 45 18.96 -8.85 -3.42
C LEU A 45 19.98 -8.62 -2.30
N LEU A 46 21.28 -8.82 -2.58
CA LEU A 46 22.35 -8.56 -1.61
C LEU A 46 22.39 -7.10 -1.16
N ASP A 47 22.06 -6.15 -2.03
CA ASP A 47 22.06 -4.72 -1.65
C ASP A 47 20.98 -4.41 -0.62
N PHE A 48 19.84 -5.12 -0.66
CA PHE A 48 18.81 -5.01 0.38
C PHE A 48 19.26 -5.61 1.71
N GLU A 49 19.96 -6.75 1.69
CA GLU A 49 20.53 -7.37 2.89
C GLU A 49 21.58 -6.43 3.52
N LEU A 50 22.49 -5.86 2.72
CA LEU A 50 23.49 -4.88 3.15
C LEU A 50 22.86 -3.57 3.66
N ALA A 51 21.69 -3.21 3.12
CA ALA A 51 20.90 -2.08 3.61
C ALA A 51 20.22 -2.35 4.97
N GLY A 52 20.36 -3.56 5.53
CA GLY A 52 19.82 -3.95 6.83
C GLY A 52 18.48 -4.70 6.76
N TYR A 53 18.10 -5.22 5.60
CA TYR A 53 16.86 -5.99 5.41
C TYR A 53 17.16 -7.44 5.00
N PRO A 54 17.63 -8.28 5.93
CA PRO A 54 18.01 -9.67 5.63
C PRO A 54 16.80 -10.57 5.34
N TYR A 55 15.59 -10.12 5.69
CA TYR A 55 14.36 -10.84 5.43
C TYR A 55 13.54 -10.05 4.40
N HIS A 56 13.48 -10.56 3.16
CA HIS A 56 12.74 -9.94 2.10
C HIS A 56 11.94 -10.96 1.31
N TYR A 57 10.68 -10.65 1.06
CA TYR A 57 9.71 -11.54 0.45
C TYR A 57 9.10 -10.83 -0.75
N TRP A 58 9.14 -11.49 -1.90
CA TRP A 58 8.73 -10.92 -3.19
C TRP A 58 7.63 -11.78 -3.78
N PHE A 59 6.50 -11.17 -4.11
CA PHE A 59 5.37 -11.85 -4.73
C PHE A 59 5.05 -11.17 -6.07
N PRO A 60 5.76 -11.54 -7.15
CA PRO A 60 5.53 -10.99 -8.47
C PRO A 60 4.23 -11.53 -9.07
N ALA A 61 3.64 -10.77 -10.01
CA ALA A 61 2.57 -11.29 -10.85
C ALA A 61 3.10 -12.37 -11.81
N THR A 62 2.21 -13.27 -12.24
CA THR A 62 2.51 -14.25 -13.30
C THR A 62 2.91 -13.55 -14.61
N LYS A 63 2.27 -12.41 -14.92
CA LYS A 63 2.62 -11.56 -16.05
C LYS A 63 3.88 -10.76 -15.74
N LYS A 64 4.94 -10.99 -16.50
CA LYS A 64 6.23 -10.28 -16.35
C LYS A 64 6.09 -8.76 -16.50
N GLY A 65 6.76 -8.01 -15.61
CA GLY A 65 6.80 -6.54 -15.66
C GLY A 65 5.48 -5.86 -15.27
N TYR A 66 4.61 -6.56 -14.57
CA TYR A 66 3.29 -6.10 -14.17
C TYR A 66 3.06 -6.32 -12.68
N SER A 67 2.33 -5.41 -12.00
CA SER A 67 1.89 -5.57 -10.60
C SER A 67 2.99 -6.08 -9.63
N GLY A 68 2.63 -6.96 -8.72
CA GLY A 68 3.50 -7.57 -7.72
C GLY A 68 3.67 -6.72 -6.46
N VAL A 69 3.78 -7.38 -5.31
CA VAL A 69 4.06 -6.76 -4.02
C VAL A 69 5.28 -7.38 -3.36
N ALA A 70 5.87 -6.68 -2.39
CA ALA A 70 6.94 -7.22 -1.57
C ALA A 70 6.86 -6.69 -0.14
N ILE A 71 7.48 -7.41 0.78
CA ILE A 71 7.74 -6.95 2.15
C ILE A 71 9.21 -7.21 2.47
N LEU A 72 9.91 -6.16 2.92
CA LEU A 72 11.26 -6.27 3.45
C LEU A 72 11.21 -5.91 4.94
N THR A 73 11.93 -6.67 5.77
CA THR A 73 11.92 -6.47 7.22
C THR A 73 13.28 -6.77 7.85
N LYS A 74 13.59 -6.04 8.93
CA LYS A 74 14.76 -6.28 9.77
C LYS A 74 14.54 -7.41 10.75
N VAL A 75 13.28 -7.63 11.14
CA VAL A 75 12.87 -8.64 12.11
C VAL A 75 12.37 -9.88 11.38
N LYS A 76 12.87 -11.05 11.76
CA LYS A 76 12.39 -12.31 11.17
C LYS A 76 10.93 -12.54 11.52
N PRO A 77 10.03 -12.65 10.55
CA PRO A 77 8.64 -13.01 10.83
C PRO A 77 8.52 -14.48 11.23
N LYS A 78 7.49 -14.81 12.01
CA LYS A 78 7.13 -16.20 12.36
C LYS A 78 6.54 -16.94 11.17
N ASN A 79 5.79 -16.24 10.35
CA ASN A 79 5.12 -16.81 9.19
C ASN A 79 5.08 -15.81 8.03
N VAL A 80 5.01 -16.33 6.80
CA VAL A 80 4.89 -15.53 5.56
C VAL A 80 3.82 -16.18 4.69
N VAL A 81 2.84 -15.40 4.27
CA VAL A 81 1.72 -15.88 3.44
C VAL A 81 1.68 -15.09 2.13
N PHE A 82 1.89 -15.81 1.04
CA PHE A 82 1.83 -15.27 -0.32
C PHE A 82 0.41 -15.43 -0.87
N GLY A 83 -0.23 -14.31 -1.18
CA GLY A 83 -1.59 -14.29 -1.71
C GLY A 83 -2.68 -14.49 -0.65
N THR A 84 -3.87 -14.74 -1.15
CA THR A 84 -5.10 -14.92 -0.37
C THR A 84 -5.67 -16.35 -0.46
N GLY A 85 -5.14 -17.14 -1.40
CA GLY A 85 -5.72 -18.43 -1.81
C GLY A 85 -6.85 -18.30 -2.84
N ILE A 86 -7.15 -17.09 -3.30
CA ILE A 86 -8.15 -16.79 -4.33
C ILE A 86 -7.41 -16.51 -5.65
N GLU A 87 -7.56 -17.39 -6.63
CA GLU A 87 -6.74 -17.43 -7.85
C GLU A 87 -6.69 -16.09 -8.59
N HIS A 88 -7.84 -15.45 -8.83
CA HIS A 88 -7.91 -14.19 -9.58
C HIS A 88 -7.27 -12.99 -8.84
N MET A 89 -7.07 -13.09 -7.52
CA MET A 89 -6.35 -12.10 -6.72
C MET A 89 -4.84 -12.39 -6.73
N ASP A 90 -4.48 -13.66 -6.71
CA ASP A 90 -3.11 -14.10 -6.45
C ASP A 90 -2.24 -14.12 -7.71
N PHE A 91 -2.81 -14.41 -8.90
CA PHE A 91 -2.01 -14.44 -10.14
C PHE A 91 -1.43 -13.07 -10.55
N GLU A 92 -1.98 -11.98 -10.02
CA GLU A 92 -1.44 -10.63 -10.20
C GLU A 92 -0.47 -10.21 -9.07
N GLY A 93 -0.20 -11.09 -8.06
CA GLY A 93 0.75 -10.83 -6.98
C GLY A 93 0.37 -9.59 -6.16
N ARG A 94 -0.87 -9.52 -5.62
CA ARG A 94 -1.42 -8.30 -5.04
C ARG A 94 -1.48 -8.27 -3.52
N ASN A 95 -1.20 -9.40 -2.87
CA ASN A 95 -1.29 -9.52 -1.42
C ASN A 95 -0.14 -10.35 -0.87
N LEU A 96 0.53 -9.86 0.16
CA LEU A 96 1.58 -10.56 0.89
C LEU A 96 1.49 -10.19 2.36
N ARG A 97 1.53 -11.19 3.25
CA ARG A 97 1.46 -11.00 4.70
C ARG A 97 2.66 -11.60 5.40
N VAL A 98 3.16 -10.90 6.42
CA VAL A 98 4.12 -11.40 7.38
C VAL A 98 3.55 -11.31 8.80
N ASP A 99 3.72 -12.36 9.59
CA ASP A 99 3.21 -12.44 10.94
C ASP A 99 4.37 -12.33 11.94
N PHE A 100 4.30 -11.36 12.85
CA PHE A 100 5.23 -11.17 13.97
C PHE A 100 4.61 -11.69 15.28
N ASP A 101 5.26 -11.43 16.42
CA ASP A 101 4.77 -11.89 17.72
C ASP A 101 3.46 -11.20 18.13
N ASP A 102 3.37 -9.88 17.94
CA ASP A 102 2.28 -9.06 18.45
C ASP A 102 1.20 -8.75 17.43
N PHE A 103 1.58 -8.66 16.15
CA PHE A 103 0.67 -8.30 15.04
C PHE A 103 1.23 -8.73 13.70
N SER A 104 0.38 -8.70 12.71
CA SER A 104 0.70 -9.02 11.32
C SER A 104 0.73 -7.77 10.45
N VAL A 105 1.58 -7.77 9.43
CA VAL A 105 1.68 -6.70 8.43
C VAL A 105 1.38 -7.27 7.05
N MET A 106 0.52 -6.61 6.30
CA MET A 106 0.12 -6.98 4.96
C MET A 106 0.44 -5.88 3.96
N SER A 107 1.06 -6.26 2.83
CA SER A 107 1.23 -5.40 1.66
C SER A 107 0.12 -5.69 0.66
N LEU A 108 -0.68 -4.68 0.33
CA LEU A 108 -1.82 -4.76 -0.58
C LEU A 108 -1.63 -3.84 -1.77
N TYR A 109 -1.93 -4.34 -2.97
CA TYR A 109 -2.07 -3.54 -4.18
C TYR A 109 -3.44 -3.79 -4.82
N LEU A 110 -4.41 -2.95 -4.48
CA LEU A 110 -5.78 -3.05 -4.98
C LEU A 110 -5.83 -2.65 -6.46
N PRO A 111 -6.55 -3.37 -7.33
CA PRO A 111 -6.61 -3.04 -8.76
C PRO A 111 -7.07 -1.62 -9.05
N SER A 112 -6.53 -0.99 -10.08
CA SER A 112 -7.05 0.26 -10.62
C SER A 112 -8.17 0.00 -11.63
N GLY A 113 -9.16 0.90 -11.73
CA GLY A 113 -10.29 0.80 -12.66
C GLY A 113 -10.12 1.64 -13.92
N THR A 114 -9.04 1.42 -14.68
CA THR A 114 -8.67 2.27 -15.83
C THR A 114 -9.61 2.15 -17.05
N ASN A 115 -10.38 1.08 -17.15
CA ASN A 115 -11.42 0.85 -18.15
C ASN A 115 -12.56 0.01 -17.53
N SER A 116 -13.62 -0.28 -18.28
CA SER A 116 -14.79 -1.01 -17.77
C SER A 116 -14.48 -2.42 -17.28
N GLU A 117 -13.63 -3.15 -18.00
CA GLU A 117 -13.19 -4.51 -17.62
C GLU A 117 -12.37 -4.48 -16.32
N ARG A 118 -11.40 -3.58 -16.25
CA ARG A 118 -10.58 -3.40 -15.02
C ARG A 118 -11.40 -2.89 -13.85
N LEU A 119 -12.41 -2.06 -14.09
CA LEU A 119 -13.30 -1.59 -13.04
C LEU A 119 -14.16 -2.75 -12.48
N SER A 120 -14.70 -3.61 -13.34
CA SER A 120 -15.44 -4.80 -12.92
C SER A 120 -14.54 -5.76 -12.11
N HIS A 121 -13.32 -5.98 -12.57
CA HIS A 121 -12.32 -6.77 -11.84
C HIS A 121 -11.98 -6.14 -10.47
N LYS A 122 -11.86 -4.81 -10.42
CA LYS A 122 -11.62 -4.09 -9.16
C LYS A 122 -12.73 -4.33 -8.14
N PHE A 123 -13.99 -4.21 -8.53
CA PHE A 123 -15.12 -4.45 -7.62
C PHE A 123 -15.17 -5.91 -7.15
N MET A 124 -14.97 -6.87 -8.05
CA MET A 124 -14.87 -8.28 -7.66
C MET A 124 -13.73 -8.51 -6.64
N PHE A 125 -12.56 -7.94 -6.90
CA PHE A 125 -11.44 -8.00 -5.97
C PHE A 125 -11.77 -7.37 -4.61
N MET A 126 -12.44 -6.22 -4.60
CA MET A 126 -12.83 -5.52 -3.37
C MET A 126 -13.77 -6.37 -2.51
N ASP A 127 -14.77 -7.00 -3.11
CA ASP A 127 -15.73 -7.85 -2.41
C ASP A 127 -15.05 -9.10 -1.84
N ASP A 128 -14.23 -9.78 -2.63
CA ASP A 128 -13.52 -10.99 -2.20
C ASP A 128 -12.46 -10.66 -1.14
N PHE A 129 -11.76 -9.53 -1.28
CA PHE A 129 -10.81 -9.06 -0.26
C PHE A 129 -11.50 -8.74 1.07
N GLN A 130 -12.68 -8.09 1.02
CA GLN A 130 -13.47 -7.84 2.23
C GLN A 130 -13.84 -9.15 2.94
N ASN A 131 -14.29 -10.16 2.19
CA ASN A 131 -14.65 -11.48 2.72
C ASN A 131 -13.41 -12.19 3.30
N TYR A 132 -12.30 -12.17 2.59
CA TYR A 132 -11.01 -12.71 3.05
C TYR A 132 -10.57 -12.08 4.38
N ILE A 133 -10.62 -10.75 4.48
CA ILE A 133 -10.23 -10.04 5.71
C ILE A 133 -11.21 -10.32 6.87
N ASN A 134 -12.51 -10.49 6.59
CA ASN A 134 -13.50 -10.83 7.61
C ASN A 134 -13.20 -12.18 8.25
N GLU A 135 -12.79 -13.17 7.46
CA GLU A 135 -12.38 -14.48 8.00
C GLU A 135 -11.01 -14.39 8.69
N LEU A 136 -10.04 -13.74 8.07
CA LEU A 136 -8.70 -13.61 8.61
C LEU A 136 -8.67 -12.95 10.00
N LYS A 137 -9.48 -11.92 10.24
CA LYS A 137 -9.53 -11.21 11.53
C LYS A 137 -10.01 -12.10 12.70
N LYS A 138 -10.70 -13.20 12.45
CA LYS A 138 -11.12 -14.13 13.49
C LYS A 138 -9.92 -14.83 14.13
N GLU A 139 -8.87 -15.07 13.35
CA GLU A 139 -7.63 -15.71 13.78
C GLU A 139 -6.51 -14.69 14.07
N ILE A 140 -6.47 -13.62 13.29
CA ILE A 140 -5.43 -12.55 13.33
C ILE A 140 -6.13 -11.21 13.55
N PRO A 141 -6.53 -10.89 14.79
CA PRO A 141 -7.22 -9.63 15.09
C PRO A 141 -6.31 -8.39 15.02
N ASN A 142 -5.01 -8.58 15.24
CA ASN A 142 -4.01 -7.51 15.25
C ASN A 142 -3.35 -7.42 13.86
N LEU A 143 -3.87 -6.58 12.99
CA LEU A 143 -3.46 -6.49 11.59
C LEU A 143 -3.22 -5.06 11.14
N VAL A 144 -2.13 -4.84 10.42
CA VAL A 144 -1.82 -3.59 9.71
C VAL A 144 -1.81 -3.89 8.22
N ILE A 145 -2.73 -3.29 7.46
CA ILE A 145 -2.81 -3.44 6.00
C ILE A 145 -2.28 -2.17 5.35
N CYS A 146 -1.10 -2.27 4.79
CA CYS A 146 -0.43 -1.17 4.10
C CYS A 146 -0.53 -1.36 2.59
N GLY A 147 -0.77 -0.30 1.83
CA GLY A 147 -0.74 -0.43 0.39
C GLY A 147 -1.39 0.69 -0.39
N ASP A 148 -1.39 0.48 -1.70
CA ASP A 148 -2.12 1.29 -2.68
C ASP A 148 -3.52 0.71 -2.88
N TYR A 149 -4.51 1.43 -2.42
CA TYR A 149 -5.92 1.05 -2.52
C TYR A 149 -6.58 1.54 -3.81
N ASN A 150 -5.88 2.39 -4.56
CA ASN A 150 -6.45 3.03 -5.77
C ASN A 150 -7.81 3.71 -5.53
N ILE A 151 -8.08 4.17 -4.30
CA ILE A 151 -9.31 4.84 -3.87
C ILE A 151 -8.95 6.04 -3.00
N CYS A 152 -9.47 7.22 -3.31
CA CYS A 152 -9.57 8.34 -2.38
C CYS A 152 -10.84 8.16 -1.54
N HIS A 153 -10.73 8.21 -0.21
CA HIS A 153 -11.89 7.99 0.66
C HIS A 153 -12.83 9.20 0.67
N GLU A 154 -12.34 10.35 1.05
CA GLU A 154 -13.12 11.56 1.28
C GLU A 154 -12.74 12.69 0.29
N ALA A 155 -13.59 13.73 0.21
CA ALA A 155 -13.30 14.91 -0.61
C ALA A 155 -11.98 15.61 -0.24
N ILE A 156 -11.56 15.50 1.01
CA ILE A 156 -10.28 16.04 1.52
C ILE A 156 -9.06 15.27 0.96
N ASP A 157 -9.27 14.07 0.43
CA ASP A 157 -8.22 13.15 -0.04
C ASP A 157 -7.89 13.30 -1.52
N ILE A 158 -8.59 14.21 -2.23
CA ILE A 158 -8.43 14.38 -3.66
C ILE A 158 -8.42 15.85 -4.05
N HIS A 159 -7.53 16.20 -4.98
CA HIS A 159 -7.61 17.49 -5.65
C HIS A 159 -8.82 17.54 -6.57
N ASP A 160 -9.65 18.59 -6.46
CA ASP A 160 -10.84 18.83 -7.28
C ASP A 160 -11.87 17.67 -7.22
N PRO A 161 -12.51 17.43 -6.07
CA PRO A 161 -13.44 16.33 -5.88
C PRO A 161 -14.68 16.43 -6.77
N ILE A 162 -15.11 17.65 -7.17
CA ILE A 162 -16.29 17.86 -8.02
C ILE A 162 -16.02 17.34 -9.43
N ARG A 163 -14.88 17.71 -10.01
CA ARG A 163 -14.48 17.27 -11.35
C ARG A 163 -14.22 15.77 -11.40
N ASN A 164 -13.69 15.19 -10.33
CA ASN A 164 -13.30 13.78 -10.26
C ASN A 164 -14.42 12.86 -9.74
N ALA A 165 -15.62 13.36 -9.43
CA ALA A 165 -16.70 12.58 -8.82
C ALA A 165 -17.16 11.33 -9.62
N LYS A 166 -16.84 11.28 -10.92
CA LYS A 166 -17.17 10.16 -11.81
C LYS A 166 -15.93 9.43 -12.35
N VAL A 167 -14.76 9.64 -11.73
CA VAL A 167 -13.50 9.03 -12.13
C VAL A 167 -13.21 7.84 -11.20
N SER A 168 -12.78 6.69 -11.74
CA SER A 168 -12.36 5.55 -10.92
C SER A 168 -11.21 5.96 -9.99
N GLY A 169 -11.30 5.50 -8.77
CA GLY A 169 -10.49 5.95 -7.63
C GLY A 169 -11.23 6.99 -6.77
N PHE A 170 -12.38 7.54 -7.26
CA PHE A 170 -13.23 8.43 -6.46
C PHE A 170 -14.73 8.23 -6.76
N LEU A 171 -15.11 7.11 -7.38
CA LEU A 171 -16.51 6.77 -7.58
C LEU A 171 -17.23 6.59 -6.23
N PRO A 172 -18.52 6.97 -6.13
CA PRO A 172 -19.28 6.75 -4.89
C PRO A 172 -19.18 5.31 -4.38
N ALA A 173 -19.35 4.31 -5.24
CA ALA A 173 -19.28 2.90 -4.85
C ALA A 173 -17.90 2.46 -4.31
N GLU A 174 -16.80 3.02 -4.82
CA GLU A 174 -15.45 2.77 -4.31
C GLU A 174 -15.28 3.37 -2.90
N ARG A 175 -15.78 4.59 -2.71
CA ARG A 175 -15.74 5.30 -1.42
C ARG A 175 -16.62 4.63 -0.38
N ASP A 176 -17.83 4.23 -0.76
CA ASP A 176 -18.77 3.49 0.10
C ASP A 176 -18.16 2.17 0.58
N TRP A 177 -17.46 1.46 -0.32
CA TRP A 177 -16.73 0.24 0.05
C TRP A 177 -15.63 0.52 1.08
N LEU A 178 -14.79 1.55 0.86
CA LEU A 178 -13.72 1.88 1.80
C LEU A 178 -14.28 2.34 3.16
N ASP A 179 -15.38 3.08 3.16
CA ASP A 179 -16.11 3.46 4.37
C ASP A 179 -16.62 2.23 5.14
N ALA A 180 -17.22 1.27 4.44
CA ALA A 180 -17.67 0.01 5.01
C ALA A 180 -16.49 -0.83 5.54
N PHE A 181 -15.36 -0.86 4.80
CA PHE A 181 -14.16 -1.56 5.22
C PHE A 181 -13.59 -0.98 6.53
N LEU A 182 -13.52 0.34 6.63
CA LEU A 182 -13.07 1.02 7.86
C LEU A 182 -14.04 0.75 9.02
N LYS A 183 -15.36 0.88 8.81
CA LYS A 183 -16.39 0.59 9.83
C LYS A 183 -16.35 -0.85 10.31
N ASN A 184 -15.79 -1.74 9.53
CA ASN A 184 -15.59 -3.14 9.90
C ASN A 184 -14.33 -3.39 10.74
N GLY A 185 -13.90 -2.40 11.51
CA GLY A 185 -12.86 -2.49 12.54
C GLY A 185 -11.46 -2.16 12.05
N PHE A 186 -11.34 -1.22 11.11
CA PHE A 186 -10.06 -0.63 10.71
C PHE A 186 -10.06 0.89 10.88
N ILE A 187 -8.87 1.43 11.06
CA ILE A 187 -8.60 2.86 11.24
C ILE A 187 -7.65 3.30 10.15
N ASP A 188 -8.00 4.35 9.43
CA ASP A 188 -7.05 5.09 8.61
C ASP A 188 -6.10 5.85 9.54
N SER A 189 -4.91 5.30 9.74
CA SER A 189 -3.94 5.82 10.71
C SER A 189 -3.55 7.27 10.44
N PHE A 190 -3.46 7.66 9.16
CA PHE A 190 -3.15 9.04 8.82
C PHE A 190 -4.30 9.99 9.19
N ARG A 191 -5.54 9.68 8.80
CA ARG A 191 -6.71 10.51 9.12
C ARG A 191 -7.12 10.44 10.59
N PHE A 192 -6.71 9.42 11.30
CA PHE A 192 -6.85 9.38 12.76
C PHE A 192 -6.08 10.51 13.45
N LEU A 193 -4.85 10.80 12.99
CA LEU A 193 -3.97 11.81 13.58
C LEU A 193 -3.97 13.15 12.84
N ASN A 194 -4.30 13.20 11.55
CA ASN A 194 -4.20 14.38 10.71
C ASN A 194 -5.51 14.65 9.96
N LYS A 195 -6.10 15.83 10.18
CA LYS A 195 -7.35 16.28 9.55
C LYS A 195 -7.14 17.38 8.50
N GLU A 196 -5.89 17.77 8.25
CA GLU A 196 -5.58 18.85 7.32
C GLU A 196 -5.72 18.42 5.85
N PRO A 197 -6.21 19.31 4.97
CA PRO A 197 -6.32 19.05 3.54
C PRO A 197 -4.95 19.10 2.85
N GLY A 198 -4.93 18.75 1.55
CA GLY A 198 -3.75 18.88 0.70
C GLY A 198 -2.66 17.85 0.93
N ASN A 199 -2.97 16.78 1.66
CA ASN A 199 -2.06 15.67 1.91
C ASN A 199 -2.35 14.53 0.93
N TYR A 200 -1.52 14.39 -0.09
CA TYR A 200 -1.70 13.41 -1.14
C TYR A 200 -0.52 12.45 -1.22
N THR A 201 -0.74 11.29 -1.85
CA THR A 201 0.28 10.24 -1.97
C THR A 201 0.64 9.94 -3.43
N TRP A 202 -0.19 10.35 -4.39
CA TRP A 202 0.00 10.12 -5.81
C TRP A 202 -0.29 11.36 -6.65
N TRP A 203 0.49 11.56 -7.73
CA TRP A 203 0.32 12.63 -8.71
C TRP A 203 0.51 12.09 -10.12
N THR A 204 -0.44 12.37 -11.01
CA THR A 204 -0.36 11.88 -12.39
C THR A 204 0.88 12.38 -13.13
N ILE A 205 1.62 11.46 -13.73
CA ILE A 205 2.77 11.78 -14.60
C ILE A 205 2.36 12.41 -15.93
N ARG A 206 1.09 12.27 -16.33
CA ARG A 206 0.56 12.85 -17.57
C ARG A 206 0.55 14.37 -17.57
N VAL A 207 0.59 14.98 -16.39
CA VAL A 207 0.69 16.43 -16.19
C VAL A 207 1.98 16.70 -15.41
N PRO A 208 3.06 17.11 -16.07
CA PRO A 208 4.40 17.25 -15.46
C PRO A 208 4.43 18.15 -14.21
N THR A 209 3.53 19.13 -14.13
CA THR A 209 3.43 20.06 -13.01
C THR A 209 2.48 19.61 -11.88
N ALA A 210 1.83 18.42 -12.00
CA ALA A 210 0.82 17.98 -11.04
C ALA A 210 1.38 17.92 -9.62
N ARG A 211 2.55 17.29 -9.42
CA ARG A 211 3.19 17.18 -8.11
C ARG A 211 3.68 18.53 -7.57
N ALA A 212 4.28 19.37 -8.41
CA ALA A 212 4.75 20.69 -8.02
C ALA A 212 3.60 21.61 -7.59
N ASN A 213 2.43 21.49 -8.22
CA ASN A 213 1.21 22.24 -7.89
C ASN A 213 0.31 21.53 -6.89
N ASN A 214 0.78 20.43 -6.31
CA ASN A 214 0.04 19.57 -5.36
C ASN A 214 -1.38 19.18 -5.84
N LYS A 215 -1.53 18.85 -7.13
CA LYS A 215 -2.77 18.35 -7.72
C LYS A 215 -2.79 16.83 -7.66
N GLY A 216 -2.92 16.30 -6.46
CA GLY A 216 -2.73 14.88 -6.15
C GLY A 216 -3.96 14.19 -5.58
N TRP A 217 -3.78 12.91 -5.31
CA TRP A 217 -4.74 11.99 -4.73
C TRP A 217 -4.09 11.24 -3.57
N ARG A 218 -4.81 11.02 -2.48
CA ARG A 218 -4.38 10.13 -1.40
C ARG A 218 -5.05 8.78 -1.60
N ILE A 219 -4.27 7.84 -2.11
CA ILE A 219 -4.72 6.49 -2.46
C ILE A 219 -3.91 5.39 -1.78
N ASP A 220 -2.83 5.76 -1.10
CA ASP A 220 -1.99 4.86 -0.31
C ASP A 220 -2.32 5.02 1.17
N TYR A 221 -2.45 3.89 1.87
CA TYR A 221 -2.89 3.84 3.27
C TYR A 221 -2.05 2.86 4.09
N CYS A 222 -2.01 3.12 5.41
CA CYS A 222 -1.72 2.12 6.43
C CYS A 222 -2.99 2.01 7.30
N LEU A 223 -3.82 1.02 7.01
CA LEU A 223 -5.02 0.74 7.78
C LEU A 223 -4.66 -0.16 8.96
N VAL A 224 -5.03 0.24 10.16
CA VAL A 224 -4.69 -0.43 11.41
C VAL A 224 -5.97 -1.00 12.02
N SER A 225 -5.97 -2.28 12.40
CA SER A 225 -7.13 -2.89 13.05
C SER A 225 -7.42 -2.26 14.40
N GLU A 226 -8.71 -2.19 14.79
CA GLU A 226 -9.19 -1.51 16.01
C GLU A 226 -8.44 -1.91 17.29
N PRO A 227 -8.06 -3.20 17.54
CA PRO A 227 -7.30 -3.56 18.73
C PRO A 227 -5.93 -2.89 18.84
N LEU A 228 -5.36 -2.41 17.73
CA LEU A 228 -4.07 -1.72 17.71
C LEU A 228 -4.19 -0.18 17.79
N LYS A 229 -5.40 0.38 17.87
CA LYS A 229 -5.68 1.82 17.77
C LYS A 229 -4.84 2.66 18.73
N GLU A 230 -4.84 2.31 19.99
CA GLU A 230 -4.14 3.07 21.05
C GLU A 230 -2.60 2.96 20.94
N ARG A 231 -2.14 2.01 20.12
CA ARG A 231 -0.73 1.80 19.80
C ARG A 231 -0.23 2.66 18.63
N ILE A 232 -1.11 3.36 17.92
CA ILE A 232 -0.73 4.27 16.84
C ILE A 232 -0.10 5.53 17.45
N LYS A 233 1.21 5.71 17.24
CA LYS A 233 1.95 6.86 17.77
C LYS A 233 2.18 7.94 16.73
N ARG A 234 2.33 7.54 15.47
CA ARG A 234 2.66 8.45 14.38
C ARG A 234 2.16 7.92 13.05
N ALA A 235 1.66 8.80 12.21
CA ALA A 235 1.32 8.49 10.82
C ALA A 235 1.67 9.69 9.95
N LEU A 236 2.43 9.45 8.87
CA LEU A 236 2.95 10.49 8.00
C LEU A 236 2.81 10.10 6.53
N ILE A 237 2.75 11.12 5.68
CA ILE A 237 3.02 11.05 4.25
C ILE A 237 4.40 11.65 4.01
N LEU A 238 5.23 11.03 3.17
CA LEU A 238 6.63 11.41 2.94
C LEU A 238 6.84 11.95 1.51
N PRO A 239 6.35 13.16 1.18
CA PRO A 239 6.30 13.67 -0.20
C PRO A 239 7.68 13.97 -0.81
N GLU A 240 8.73 14.02 0.02
CA GLU A 240 10.09 14.27 -0.44
C GLU A 240 10.72 13.07 -1.17
N ALA A 241 10.22 11.85 -0.94
CA ALA A 241 10.64 10.68 -1.70
C ALA A 241 10.08 10.73 -3.13
N LYS A 242 10.96 10.74 -4.13
CA LYS A 242 10.62 11.00 -5.55
C LYS A 242 11.03 9.86 -6.50
N HIS A 243 11.12 8.63 -6.00
CA HIS A 243 11.50 7.47 -6.81
C HIS A 243 10.35 6.98 -7.70
N SER A 244 9.11 7.39 -7.37
CA SER A 244 7.85 7.01 -8.00
C SER A 244 6.94 8.23 -8.19
N ASP A 245 5.86 8.08 -8.95
CA ASP A 245 4.72 9.02 -9.00
C ASP A 245 3.86 8.96 -7.72
N HIS A 246 4.05 7.94 -6.89
CA HIS A 246 3.61 7.92 -5.50
C HIS A 246 4.67 8.49 -4.56
N CYS A 247 4.30 8.73 -3.31
CA CYS A 247 5.22 8.88 -2.20
C CYS A 247 4.86 7.92 -1.07
N PRO A 248 5.82 7.58 -0.18
CA PRO A 248 5.58 6.65 0.90
C PRO A 248 4.61 7.17 1.94
N VAL A 249 3.89 6.25 2.58
CA VAL A 249 3.14 6.49 3.81
C VAL A 249 3.76 5.68 4.96
N LEU A 250 3.72 6.24 6.16
CA LEU A 250 4.36 5.68 7.35
C LEU A 250 3.35 5.58 8.49
N VAL A 251 3.41 4.48 9.23
CA VAL A 251 2.79 4.35 10.56
C VAL A 251 3.80 3.81 11.56
N GLU A 252 3.79 4.35 12.77
CA GLU A 252 4.55 3.82 13.93
C GLU A 252 3.56 3.25 14.93
N ILE A 253 3.78 1.97 15.27
CA ILE A 253 3.00 1.19 16.26
C ILE A 253 3.94 0.77 17.38
N GLU A 254 3.54 1.09 18.60
CA GLU A 254 4.27 0.73 19.82
C GLU A 254 3.93 -0.67 20.31
#